data_d13d2935783f5fd119d61a498943dd10
#
_entry.id   d13d2935783f5fd119d61a498943dd10
#
_cell.length_a   1.000
_cell.length_b   1.000
_cell.length_c   1.000
_cell.angle_alpha   90.00
_cell.angle_beta   90.00
_cell.angle_gamma   90.00
#
_symmetry.space_group_name_H-M   'P 1'
#
loop_
_entity.id
_entity.type
_entity.pdbx_description
1 polymer ?
#
loop_
_entity_poly.entity_id
_entity_poly.type
_entity_poly.pdbx_seq_one_letter_code
_entity_poly.pdbx_strand_id
1 'polypeptide(L)'
;EAIIINNNPETVSTDFSISDKLYFEPLTEEEVMEIIDLEKPEGVVVQFGGQTAINLAEKLVKHGVKILGTALEEIDNSENRDKFEILLNKLEIPQPLGKTAFDTKTAVKNAAEIGYPVLVRPSYVLGGRAMEIVYREEELKHYMENAVKISPDHPVLTDRYLIGKEVEVDAISDGETIVIPGIMEH
;
A
#
# COMPACT_ATOMS: atom_id res chain seq x y z
N GLU A 1 -24.84 8.26 11.24
CA GLU A 1 -24.96 8.70 9.83
C GLU A 1 -23.66 8.41 9.11
N ALA A 2 -23.74 7.75 7.95
CA ALA A 2 -22.61 7.39 7.10
C ALA A 2 -22.60 8.28 5.86
N ILE A 3 -21.48 8.95 5.62
CA ILE A 3 -21.30 9.85 4.47
C ILE A 3 -20.18 9.28 3.60
N ILE A 4 -20.42 9.15 2.30
CA ILE A 4 -19.41 8.70 1.34
C ILE A 4 -19.04 9.85 0.40
N ILE A 5 -17.74 9.99 0.16
CA ILE A 5 -17.18 10.85 -0.88
C ILE A 5 -16.46 9.95 -1.87
N ASN A 6 -16.88 9.95 -3.13
CA ASN A 6 -16.24 9.17 -4.18
C ASN A 6 -16.54 9.79 -5.55
N ASN A 7 -15.56 9.83 -6.44
CA ASN A 7 -15.73 10.33 -7.79
C ASN A 7 -16.04 9.22 -8.83
N ASN A 8 -16.11 7.97 -8.41
CA ASN A 8 -16.43 6.83 -9.28
C ASN A 8 -17.90 6.43 -9.12
N PRO A 9 -18.77 6.65 -10.12
CA PRO A 9 -20.16 6.26 -10.06
C PRO A 9 -20.41 4.76 -10.28
N GLU A 10 -19.39 4.01 -10.71
CA GLU A 10 -19.53 2.59 -11.11
C GLU A 10 -19.00 1.64 -10.02
N THR A 11 -19.19 1.96 -8.76
CA THR A 11 -18.78 1.10 -7.64
C THR A 11 -19.92 0.90 -6.65
N VAL A 12 -19.92 -0.23 -5.94
CA VAL A 12 -20.95 -0.57 -4.95
C VAL A 12 -21.05 0.49 -3.85
N SER A 13 -19.94 1.11 -3.45
CA SER A 13 -19.93 2.16 -2.41
C SER A 13 -20.74 3.41 -2.78
N THR A 14 -20.99 3.65 -4.07
CA THR A 14 -21.79 4.77 -4.56
C THR A 14 -23.24 4.42 -4.89
N ASP A 15 -23.67 3.22 -4.57
CA ASP A 15 -25.08 2.87 -4.63
C ASP A 15 -25.90 3.68 -3.60
N PHE A 16 -27.08 4.12 -4.01
CA PHE A 16 -27.98 4.96 -3.20
C PHE A 16 -28.39 4.33 -1.86
N SER A 17 -28.26 3.01 -1.73
CA SER A 17 -28.65 2.26 -0.53
C SER A 17 -27.51 2.02 0.45
N ILE A 18 -26.28 2.45 0.15
CA ILE A 18 -25.08 2.11 0.94
C ILE A 18 -24.81 3.15 2.03
N SER A 19 -25.06 4.43 1.76
CA SER A 19 -24.79 5.51 2.71
C SER A 19 -26.02 6.41 2.92
N ASP A 20 -26.02 7.16 3.99
CA ASP A 20 -27.08 8.16 4.24
C ASP A 20 -26.89 9.40 3.35
N LYS A 21 -25.63 9.73 3.01
CA LYS A 21 -25.29 10.82 2.10
C LYS A 21 -24.15 10.40 1.17
N LEU A 22 -24.20 10.85 -0.07
CA LEU A 22 -23.20 10.60 -1.08
C LEU A 22 -22.81 11.90 -1.78
N TYR A 23 -21.50 12.17 -1.83
CA TYR A 23 -20.90 13.27 -2.55
C TYR A 23 -20.06 12.74 -3.70
N PHE A 24 -20.39 13.13 -4.94
CA PHE A 24 -19.59 12.84 -6.13
C PHE A 24 -18.58 13.97 -6.35
N GLU A 25 -17.51 13.97 -5.56
CA GLU A 25 -16.47 14.98 -5.66
C GLU A 25 -15.10 14.34 -5.79
N PRO A 26 -14.12 15.04 -6.37
CA PRO A 26 -12.74 14.58 -6.38
C PRO A 26 -12.20 14.37 -4.96
N LEU A 27 -11.37 13.35 -4.80
CA LEU A 27 -10.71 13.08 -3.52
C LEU A 27 -9.44 13.96 -3.38
N THR A 28 -9.62 15.27 -3.45
CA THR A 28 -8.57 16.25 -3.16
C THR A 28 -8.76 16.84 -1.77
N GLU A 29 -7.73 17.51 -1.26
CA GLU A 29 -7.76 18.10 0.08
C GLU A 29 -8.87 19.14 0.19
N GLU A 30 -9.02 19.98 -0.82
CA GLU A 30 -9.93 21.11 -0.84
C GLU A 30 -11.39 20.65 -0.78
N GLU A 31 -11.80 19.80 -1.73
CA GLU A 31 -13.18 19.31 -1.81
C GLU A 31 -13.57 18.47 -0.60
N VAL A 32 -12.66 17.64 -0.11
CA VAL A 32 -12.91 16.83 1.08
C VAL A 32 -13.08 17.71 2.33
N MET A 33 -12.26 18.76 2.49
CA MET A 33 -12.38 19.69 3.61
C MET A 33 -13.68 20.52 3.55
N GLU A 34 -14.13 20.95 2.37
CA GLU A 34 -15.42 21.64 2.23
C GLU A 34 -16.60 20.76 2.69
N ILE A 35 -16.57 19.47 2.36
CA ILE A 35 -17.59 18.53 2.80
C ILE A 35 -17.50 18.29 4.31
N ILE A 36 -16.29 18.15 4.86
CA ILE A 36 -16.09 18.00 6.31
C ILE A 36 -16.61 19.24 7.08
N ASP A 37 -16.35 20.43 6.56
CA ASP A 37 -16.81 21.69 7.18
C ASP A 37 -18.32 21.85 7.09
N LEU A 38 -18.93 21.35 6.03
CA LEU A 38 -20.38 21.34 5.85
C LEU A 38 -21.07 20.35 6.78
N GLU A 39 -20.61 19.10 6.78
CA GLU A 39 -21.26 17.97 7.44
C GLU A 39 -20.84 17.79 8.91
N LYS A 40 -19.65 18.27 9.26
CA LYS A 40 -19.05 18.19 10.62
C LYS A 40 -19.09 16.76 11.18
N PRO A 41 -18.56 15.77 10.47
CA PRO A 41 -18.55 14.40 10.93
C PRO A 41 -17.72 14.25 12.20
N GLU A 42 -17.94 13.17 12.95
CA GLU A 42 -17.11 12.83 14.12
C GLU A 42 -15.66 12.51 13.72
N GLY A 43 -15.45 12.04 12.52
CA GLY A 43 -14.14 11.74 11.94
C GLY A 43 -14.28 11.09 10.56
N VAL A 44 -13.14 10.73 9.98
CA VAL A 44 -13.05 10.20 8.61
C VAL A 44 -12.37 8.84 8.62
N VAL A 45 -12.92 7.88 7.88
CA VAL A 45 -12.28 6.59 7.58
C VAL A 45 -11.63 6.69 6.20
N VAL A 46 -10.33 6.46 6.11
CA VAL A 46 -9.56 6.56 4.84
C VAL A 46 -9.19 5.20 4.26
N GLN A 47 -9.21 4.11 5.06
CA GLN A 47 -8.69 2.81 4.65
C GLN A 47 -9.49 2.14 3.52
N PHE A 48 -10.78 2.44 3.39
CA PHE A 48 -11.65 1.83 2.38
C PHE A 48 -11.60 2.50 1.01
N GLY A 49 -10.86 3.60 0.88
CA GLY A 49 -10.78 4.38 -0.36
C GLY A 49 -9.49 4.15 -1.17
N GLY A 50 -8.73 3.10 -0.87
CA GLY A 50 -7.46 2.80 -1.51
C GLY A 50 -6.41 3.89 -1.27
N GLN A 51 -5.35 3.87 -2.08
CA GLN A 51 -4.19 4.76 -1.89
C GLN A 51 -4.55 6.24 -1.97
N THR A 52 -5.54 6.62 -2.79
CA THR A 52 -5.97 8.02 -2.90
C THR A 52 -6.50 8.56 -1.59
N ALA A 53 -7.35 7.82 -0.90
CA ALA A 53 -7.89 8.22 0.40
C ALA A 53 -6.83 8.15 1.51
N ILE A 54 -5.99 7.11 1.50
CA ILE A 54 -4.88 6.96 2.46
C ILE A 54 -3.92 8.16 2.38
N ASN A 55 -3.60 8.62 1.17
CA ASN A 55 -2.73 9.78 0.95
C ASN A 55 -3.31 11.11 1.46
N LEU A 56 -4.62 11.18 1.70
CA LEU A 56 -5.26 12.35 2.33
C LEU A 56 -5.11 12.37 3.86
N ALA A 57 -4.85 11.24 4.50
CA ALA A 57 -4.87 11.11 5.95
C ALA A 57 -3.98 12.15 6.66
N GLU A 58 -2.72 12.31 6.22
CA GLU A 58 -1.79 13.28 6.80
C GLU A 58 -2.31 14.73 6.67
N LYS A 59 -2.88 15.06 5.52
CA LYS A 59 -3.42 16.40 5.23
C LYS A 59 -4.63 16.69 6.11
N LEU A 60 -5.54 15.74 6.21
CA LEU A 60 -6.73 15.87 7.06
C LEU A 60 -6.36 16.04 8.54
N VAL A 61 -5.38 15.28 9.03
CA VAL A 61 -4.88 15.42 10.41
C VAL A 61 -4.28 16.81 10.64
N LYS A 62 -3.55 17.39 9.68
CA LYS A 62 -3.03 18.78 9.76
C LYS A 62 -4.14 19.83 9.92
N HIS A 63 -5.32 19.57 9.38
CA HIS A 63 -6.52 20.40 9.55
C HIS A 63 -7.32 20.08 10.84
N GLY A 64 -6.80 19.18 11.69
CA GLY A 64 -7.45 18.80 12.93
C GLY A 64 -8.57 17.77 12.78
N VAL A 65 -8.69 17.13 11.62
CA VAL A 65 -9.68 16.08 11.36
C VAL A 65 -9.25 14.79 12.03
N LYS A 66 -10.16 14.14 12.75
CA LYS A 66 -9.92 12.86 13.40
C LYS A 66 -10.00 11.74 12.38
N ILE A 67 -8.96 10.92 12.28
CA ILE A 67 -9.01 9.66 11.52
C ILE A 67 -9.61 8.59 12.43
N LEU A 68 -10.64 7.90 11.92
CA LEU A 68 -11.29 6.77 12.57
C LEU A 68 -10.71 5.46 12.03
N GLY A 69 -10.68 4.44 12.85
CA GLY A 69 -10.04 3.15 12.55
C GLY A 69 -8.54 3.19 12.85
N THR A 70 -7.70 2.80 11.88
CA THR A 70 -6.25 2.80 12.06
C THR A 70 -5.69 4.22 12.13
N ALA A 71 -4.91 4.52 13.16
CA ALA A 71 -4.28 5.82 13.34
C ALA A 71 -3.26 6.14 12.23
N LEU A 72 -3.03 7.43 11.95
CA LEU A 72 -2.09 7.86 10.90
C LEU A 72 -0.68 7.26 11.08
N GLU A 73 -0.19 7.17 12.31
CA GLU A 73 1.12 6.58 12.61
C GLU A 73 1.17 5.11 12.21
N GLU A 74 0.11 4.35 12.45
CA GLU A 74 0.05 2.92 12.11
C GLU A 74 -0.17 2.69 10.61
N ILE A 75 -0.85 3.62 9.95
CA ILE A 75 -0.92 3.65 8.48
C ILE A 75 0.49 3.82 7.90
N ASP A 76 1.24 4.79 8.40
CA ASP A 76 2.61 5.06 7.96
C ASP A 76 3.57 3.87 8.29
N ASN A 77 3.41 3.25 9.45
CA ASN A 77 4.16 2.04 9.81
C ASN A 77 3.90 0.87 8.86
N SER A 78 2.69 0.78 8.29
CA SER A 78 2.31 -0.28 7.36
C SER A 78 2.70 0.03 5.91
N GLU A 79 2.61 1.30 5.50
CA GLU A 79 2.90 1.73 4.13
C GLU A 79 4.40 1.94 3.88
N ASN A 80 5.14 2.38 4.90
CA ASN A 80 6.58 2.59 4.80
C ASN A 80 7.31 1.27 4.96
N ARG A 81 8.00 0.83 3.89
CA ARG A 81 8.71 -0.46 3.84
C ARG A 81 9.69 -0.65 5.01
N ASP A 82 10.50 0.36 5.30
CA ASP A 82 11.54 0.25 6.33
C ASP A 82 10.92 0.14 7.73
N LYS A 83 9.86 0.90 7.99
CA LYS A 83 9.11 0.83 9.24
C LYS A 83 8.37 -0.50 9.38
N PHE A 84 7.77 -0.98 8.30
CA PHE A 84 7.09 -2.26 8.28
C PHE A 84 8.06 -3.42 8.52
N GLU A 85 9.25 -3.40 7.89
CA GLU A 85 10.29 -4.39 8.15
C GLU A 85 10.73 -4.40 9.62
N ILE A 86 10.93 -3.23 10.23
CA ILE A 86 11.25 -3.11 11.66
C ILE A 86 10.11 -3.71 12.51
N LEU A 87 8.85 -3.42 12.17
CA LEU A 87 7.69 -3.95 12.87
C LEU A 87 7.61 -5.48 12.80
N LEU A 88 7.77 -6.04 11.59
CA LEU A 88 7.76 -7.49 11.40
C LEU A 88 8.89 -8.19 12.16
N ASN A 89 10.10 -7.61 12.13
CA ASN A 89 11.23 -8.13 12.90
C ASN A 89 10.97 -8.09 14.41
N LYS A 90 10.37 -7.00 14.92
CA LYS A 90 9.99 -6.89 16.34
C LYS A 90 8.94 -7.93 16.77
N LEU A 91 8.04 -8.28 15.85
CA LEU A 91 6.99 -9.28 16.07
C LEU A 91 7.45 -10.70 15.74
N GLU A 92 8.70 -10.90 15.33
CA GLU A 92 9.25 -12.20 14.89
C GLU A 92 8.44 -12.84 13.75
N ILE A 93 7.81 -12.02 12.91
CA ILE A 93 7.05 -12.47 11.75
C ILE A 93 8.01 -12.68 10.57
N PRO A 94 8.06 -13.88 9.98
CA PRO A 94 8.89 -14.15 8.83
C PRO A 94 8.51 -13.29 7.64
N GLN A 95 9.51 -12.74 6.94
CA GLN A 95 9.32 -11.98 5.72
C GLN A 95 10.33 -12.40 4.65
N PRO A 96 10.02 -12.23 3.36
CA PRO A 96 10.98 -12.46 2.31
C PRO A 96 12.19 -11.54 2.46
N LEU A 97 13.40 -12.08 2.28
CA LEU A 97 14.59 -11.23 2.18
C LEU A 97 14.48 -10.32 0.97
N GLY A 98 14.66 -9.03 1.19
CA GLY A 98 14.60 -8.04 0.13
C GLY A 98 15.67 -6.96 0.29
N LYS A 99 16.12 -6.41 -0.84
CA LYS A 99 17.12 -5.33 -0.89
C LYS A 99 16.81 -4.38 -2.03
N THR A 100 17.29 -3.15 -1.90
CA THR A 100 17.17 -2.11 -2.92
C THR A 100 18.50 -1.89 -3.64
N ALA A 101 18.45 -1.52 -4.91
CA ALA A 101 19.62 -1.18 -5.69
C ALA A 101 19.31 -0.06 -6.70
N PHE A 102 20.24 0.88 -6.86
CA PHE A 102 20.17 1.95 -7.86
C PHE A 102 20.97 1.61 -9.13
N ASP A 103 21.77 0.57 -9.09
CA ASP A 103 22.66 0.17 -10.19
C ASP A 103 22.69 -1.35 -10.34
N THR A 104 23.05 -1.82 -11.54
CA THR A 104 23.10 -3.23 -11.90
C THR A 104 24.07 -4.03 -11.03
N LYS A 105 25.24 -3.46 -10.67
CA LYS A 105 26.25 -4.17 -9.89
C LYS A 105 25.77 -4.45 -8.47
N THR A 106 25.13 -3.48 -7.85
CA THR A 106 24.52 -3.61 -6.52
C THR A 106 23.34 -4.59 -6.57
N ALA A 107 22.49 -4.54 -7.62
CA ALA A 107 21.38 -5.47 -7.79
C ALA A 107 21.86 -6.92 -7.91
N VAL A 108 22.86 -7.18 -8.72
CA VAL A 108 23.45 -8.52 -8.88
C VAL A 108 24.03 -9.05 -7.57
N LYS A 109 24.77 -8.21 -6.84
CA LYS A 109 25.28 -8.57 -5.52
C LYS A 109 24.14 -8.92 -4.55
N ASN A 110 23.13 -8.08 -4.49
CA ASN A 110 21.96 -8.30 -3.65
C ASN A 110 21.24 -9.61 -3.98
N ALA A 111 20.99 -9.87 -5.26
CA ALA A 111 20.34 -11.10 -5.71
C ALA A 111 21.17 -12.36 -5.41
N ALA A 112 22.49 -12.27 -5.51
CA ALA A 112 23.37 -13.38 -5.13
C ALA A 112 23.31 -13.69 -3.62
N GLU A 113 23.18 -12.67 -2.77
CA GLU A 113 23.03 -12.84 -1.32
C GLU A 113 21.64 -13.33 -0.93
N ILE A 114 20.57 -12.87 -1.61
CA ILE A 114 19.18 -13.30 -1.41
C ILE A 114 18.98 -14.74 -1.91
N GLY A 115 19.61 -15.08 -3.04
CA GLY A 115 19.47 -16.35 -3.76
C GLY A 115 18.32 -16.32 -4.76
N TYR A 116 18.59 -16.80 -5.98
CA TYR A 116 17.58 -16.93 -7.04
C TYR A 116 16.56 -18.05 -6.76
N PRO A 117 15.33 -17.97 -7.29
CA PRO A 117 14.79 -16.84 -8.05
C PRO A 117 14.46 -15.64 -7.17
N VAL A 118 14.54 -14.44 -7.78
CA VAL A 118 14.18 -13.18 -7.15
C VAL A 118 13.07 -12.48 -7.93
N LEU A 119 12.21 -11.76 -7.21
CA LEU A 119 11.23 -10.85 -7.78
C LEU A 119 11.84 -9.46 -7.85
N VAL A 120 11.85 -8.85 -9.01
CA VAL A 120 12.37 -7.50 -9.22
C VAL A 120 11.27 -6.56 -9.63
N ARG A 121 11.27 -5.35 -9.08
CA ARG A 121 10.29 -4.32 -9.39
C ARG A 121 10.86 -2.92 -9.14
N PRO A 122 10.49 -1.90 -9.94
CA PRO A 122 10.81 -0.52 -9.61
C PRO A 122 10.04 -0.08 -8.37
N SER A 123 10.62 0.81 -7.56
CA SER A 123 9.99 1.30 -6.31
C SER A 123 8.71 2.10 -6.54
N TYR A 124 8.51 2.64 -7.74
CA TYR A 124 7.43 3.58 -8.06
C TYR A 124 6.64 3.17 -9.30
N VAL A 125 6.17 1.91 -9.37
CA VAL A 125 5.26 1.50 -10.43
C VAL A 125 3.97 0.97 -9.85
N LEU A 126 2.85 1.64 -10.18
CA LEU A 126 1.51 1.22 -9.82
C LEU A 126 1.07 0.00 -10.66
N GLY A 127 0.49 -1.00 -9.99
CA GLY A 127 -0.26 -2.05 -10.65
C GLY A 127 0.54 -3.17 -11.29
N GLY A 128 1.66 -3.60 -10.72
CA GLY A 128 2.40 -4.79 -11.18
C GLY A 128 3.09 -4.66 -12.54
N ARG A 129 3.02 -3.50 -13.18
CA ARG A 129 3.75 -3.24 -14.43
C ARG A 129 5.25 -3.20 -14.16
N ALA A 130 6.02 -3.83 -15.03
CA ALA A 130 7.47 -3.99 -14.93
C ALA A 130 7.95 -4.80 -13.71
N MET A 131 7.12 -5.64 -13.12
CA MET A 131 7.53 -6.64 -12.15
C MET A 131 7.90 -7.93 -12.86
N GLU A 132 9.04 -8.53 -12.53
CA GLU A 132 9.55 -9.73 -13.22
C GLU A 132 10.17 -10.73 -12.22
N ILE A 133 9.93 -12.01 -12.44
CA ILE A 133 10.60 -13.09 -11.73
C ILE A 133 11.86 -13.46 -12.50
N VAL A 134 12.99 -13.31 -11.85
CA VAL A 134 14.32 -13.51 -12.43
C VAL A 134 14.98 -14.74 -11.83
N TYR A 135 15.41 -15.67 -12.66
CA TYR A 135 15.96 -16.95 -12.24
C TYR A 135 17.49 -16.98 -12.24
N ARG A 136 18.15 -16.01 -12.89
CA ARG A 136 19.61 -15.95 -13.04
C ARG A 136 20.13 -14.54 -13.31
N GLU A 137 21.42 -14.37 -13.11
CA GLU A 137 22.12 -13.09 -13.19
C GLU A 137 21.95 -12.36 -14.53
N GLU A 138 21.98 -13.09 -15.66
CA GLU A 138 21.85 -12.50 -16.99
C GLU A 138 20.48 -11.82 -17.20
N GLU A 139 19.43 -12.45 -16.71
CA GLU A 139 18.07 -11.90 -16.77
C GLU A 139 17.96 -10.65 -15.90
N LEU A 140 18.57 -10.66 -14.71
CA LEU A 140 18.62 -9.49 -13.84
C LEU A 140 19.36 -8.32 -14.48
N LYS A 141 20.50 -8.56 -15.13
CA LYS A 141 21.23 -7.51 -15.84
C LYS A 141 20.38 -6.89 -16.95
N HIS A 142 19.70 -7.72 -17.74
CA HIS A 142 18.81 -7.24 -18.79
C HIS A 142 17.64 -6.42 -18.23
N TYR A 143 17.03 -6.88 -17.15
CA TYR A 143 15.97 -6.13 -16.46
C TYR A 143 16.48 -4.76 -15.99
N MET A 144 17.61 -4.70 -15.31
CA MET A 144 18.20 -3.47 -14.77
C MET A 144 18.54 -2.45 -15.85
N GLU A 145 19.03 -2.88 -17.01
CA GLU A 145 19.31 -2.00 -18.15
C GLU A 145 18.07 -1.24 -18.63
N ASN A 146 16.89 -1.86 -18.52
CA ASN A 146 15.62 -1.26 -18.91
C ASN A 146 15.00 -0.44 -17.75
N ALA A 147 15.02 -0.97 -16.53
CA ALA A 147 14.43 -0.32 -15.36
C ALA A 147 15.14 1.00 -15.00
N VAL A 148 16.48 1.03 -15.04
CA VAL A 148 17.27 2.24 -14.76
C VAL A 148 17.04 3.31 -15.82
N LYS A 149 16.81 2.95 -17.08
CA LYS A 149 16.47 3.92 -18.13
C LYS A 149 15.11 4.59 -17.93
N ILE A 150 14.16 3.84 -17.36
CA ILE A 150 12.80 4.33 -17.13
C ILE A 150 12.74 5.24 -15.89
N SER A 151 13.51 4.93 -14.87
CA SER A 151 13.45 5.62 -13.57
C SER A 151 14.83 5.69 -12.91
N PRO A 152 15.73 6.57 -13.42
CA PRO A 152 17.11 6.64 -12.94
C PRO A 152 17.25 7.08 -11.47
N ASP A 153 16.28 7.82 -10.96
CA ASP A 153 16.29 8.38 -9.60
C ASP A 153 15.62 7.47 -8.56
N HIS A 154 15.06 6.33 -8.98
CA HIS A 154 14.36 5.43 -8.09
C HIS A 154 15.02 4.06 -8.01
N PRO A 155 15.14 3.48 -6.80
CA PRO A 155 15.74 2.17 -6.66
C PRO A 155 14.86 1.05 -7.24
N VAL A 156 15.52 -0.02 -7.67
CA VAL A 156 14.88 -1.29 -7.98
C VAL A 156 14.88 -2.15 -6.71
N LEU A 157 13.72 -2.69 -6.39
CA LEU A 157 13.53 -3.66 -5.32
C LEU A 157 13.84 -5.05 -5.83
N THR A 158 14.58 -5.82 -5.07
CA THR A 158 14.89 -7.22 -5.34
C THR A 158 14.51 -8.03 -4.11
N ASP A 159 13.46 -8.83 -4.23
CA ASP A 159 12.92 -9.62 -3.14
C ASP A 159 13.08 -11.12 -3.44
N ARG A 160 13.29 -11.95 -2.42
CA ARG A 160 13.25 -13.41 -2.57
C ARG A 160 11.90 -13.84 -3.10
N TYR A 161 11.87 -14.53 -4.23
CA TYR A 161 10.64 -15.12 -4.74
C TYR A 161 10.31 -16.39 -3.96
N LEU A 162 9.16 -16.40 -3.30
CA LEU A 162 8.66 -17.53 -2.55
C LEU A 162 7.51 -18.19 -3.32
N ILE A 163 7.55 -19.51 -3.43
CA ILE A 163 6.46 -20.30 -3.98
C ILE A 163 5.70 -20.90 -2.81
N GLY A 164 4.41 -20.68 -2.76
CA GLY A 164 3.56 -21.16 -1.67
C GLY A 164 2.09 -20.90 -1.94
N LYS A 165 1.25 -21.21 -0.97
CA LYS A 165 -0.15 -20.82 -0.99
C LYS A 165 -0.25 -19.33 -0.67
N GLU A 166 -1.01 -18.63 -1.49
CA GLU A 166 -1.35 -17.23 -1.26
C GLU A 166 -2.67 -17.17 -0.48
N VAL A 167 -2.63 -16.48 0.65
CA VAL A 167 -3.80 -16.30 1.50
C VAL A 167 -3.95 -14.83 1.87
N GLU A 168 -5.20 -14.39 1.92
CA GLU A 168 -5.58 -13.05 2.31
C GLU A 168 -6.46 -13.11 3.57
N VAL A 169 -6.22 -12.19 4.49
CA VAL A 169 -6.94 -12.10 5.76
C VAL A 169 -7.33 -10.66 6.02
N ASP A 170 -8.64 -10.43 6.17
CA ASP A 170 -9.16 -9.18 6.71
C ASP A 170 -9.38 -9.29 8.21
N ALA A 171 -8.98 -8.27 8.94
CA ALA A 171 -9.14 -8.23 10.39
C ALA A 171 -9.67 -6.86 10.85
N ILE A 172 -10.55 -6.89 11.84
CA ILE A 172 -11.04 -5.70 12.54
C ILE A 172 -10.67 -5.82 14.01
N SER A 173 -10.13 -4.75 14.59
CA SER A 173 -9.76 -4.71 16.00
C SER A 173 -10.29 -3.44 16.67
N ASP A 174 -10.76 -3.57 17.90
CA ASP A 174 -11.10 -2.46 18.80
C ASP A 174 -9.97 -2.13 19.80
N GLY A 175 -8.81 -2.80 19.66
CA GLY A 175 -7.66 -2.67 20.55
C GLY A 175 -7.60 -3.74 21.65
N GLU A 176 -8.70 -4.45 21.93
CA GLU A 176 -8.78 -5.55 22.91
C GLU A 176 -9.12 -6.88 22.23
N THR A 177 -10.00 -6.83 21.26
CA THR A 177 -10.50 -8.01 20.52
C THR A 177 -10.18 -7.89 19.05
N ILE A 178 -9.81 -9.00 18.41
CA ILE A 178 -9.60 -9.10 16.97
C ILE A 178 -10.67 -10.05 16.40
N VAL A 179 -11.34 -9.61 15.34
CA VAL A 179 -12.28 -10.42 14.57
C VAL A 179 -11.73 -10.66 13.18
N ILE A 180 -11.60 -11.92 12.81
CA ILE A 180 -11.22 -12.39 11.48
C ILE A 180 -12.43 -13.14 10.92
N PRO A 181 -13.22 -12.54 10.01
CA PRO A 181 -14.46 -13.18 9.52
C PRO A 181 -14.19 -14.35 8.59
N GLY A 182 -13.02 -14.41 7.97
CA GLY A 182 -12.64 -15.48 7.07
C GLY A 182 -11.20 -15.36 6.60
N ILE A 183 -10.71 -16.42 5.97
CA ILE A 183 -9.40 -16.48 5.31
C ILE A 183 -9.67 -16.90 3.86
N MET A 184 -9.14 -16.14 2.91
CA MET A 184 -9.27 -16.42 1.48
C MET A 184 -7.97 -17.03 0.95
N GLU A 185 -8.07 -18.10 0.19
CA GLU A 185 -6.96 -18.72 -0.57
C GLU A 185 -7.12 -18.36 -2.04
N HIS A 186 -6.06 -17.86 -2.68
CA HIS A 186 -6.00 -17.50 -4.08
C HIS A 186 -5.37 -18.60 -4.94
#